data_3f98b42c5e5842dee71c6073f62ab906
#
_entry.id   3f98b42c5e5842dee71c6073f62ab906
#
_cell.length_a   1.000
_cell.length_b   1.000
_cell.length_c   1.000
_cell.angle_alpha   90.00
_cell.angle_beta   90.00
_cell.angle_gamma   90.00
#
_symmetry.space_group_name_H-M   'P 1'
#
loop_
_entity.id
_entity.type
_entity.pdbx_description
1 polymer ?
#
loop_
_entity_poly.entity_id
_entity_poly.type
_entity_poly.pdbx_seq_one_letter_code
_entity_poly.pdbx_strand_id
1 'polypeptide(L)' 'RREQWTVVEGSLTVVLDGIEHTVNVGESIHIPLRARHRAWNKTTTPVKFVEVQTGTYFGEDDIIRLEDDYERTTTG' A
#
# COMPACT_ATOMS: atom_id res chain seq x y z
N ARG A 1 10.89 -5.73 -6.02
CA ARG A 1 9.79 -5.33 -6.88
C ARG A 1 9.26 -3.96 -6.48
N ARG A 2 8.75 -3.26 -7.45
CA ARG A 2 8.06 -2.01 -7.18
C ARG A 2 6.63 -2.30 -6.86
N GLU A 3 6.06 -1.49 -5.98
CA GLU A 3 4.67 -1.65 -5.60
C GLU A 3 3.94 -0.33 -5.77
N GLN A 4 2.68 -0.44 -6.10
CA GLN A 4 1.80 0.71 -6.12
C GLN A 4 0.51 0.30 -5.41
N TRP A 5 0.12 1.08 -4.43
CA TRP A 5 -1.07 0.80 -3.64
C TRP A 5 -2.11 1.86 -3.94
N THR A 6 -3.32 1.40 -4.25
CA THR A 6 -4.45 2.29 -4.54
C THR A 6 -5.56 1.98 -3.54
N VAL A 7 -5.98 2.99 -2.80
CA VAL A 7 -7.02 2.81 -1.79
C VAL A 7 -8.37 2.83 -2.47
N VAL A 8 -9.19 1.82 -2.19
CA VAL A 8 -10.53 1.71 -2.76
C VAL A 8 -11.60 1.90 -1.70
N GLU A 9 -11.25 1.83 -0.42
CA GLU A 9 -12.20 2.07 0.66
C GLU A 9 -11.42 2.54 1.87
N GLY A 10 -11.93 3.57 2.56
CA GLY A 10 -11.32 4.06 3.78
C GLY A 10 -10.13 4.95 3.54
N SER A 11 -9.25 5.02 4.51
CA SER A 11 -8.07 5.89 4.47
C SER A 11 -6.90 5.14 5.07
N LEU A 12 -5.80 5.10 4.34
CA LEU A 12 -4.61 4.36 4.73
C LEU A 12 -3.49 5.33 5.07
N THR A 13 -2.80 5.08 6.18
CA THR A 13 -1.60 5.81 6.53
C THR A 13 -0.40 4.98 6.13
N VAL A 14 0.50 5.57 5.36
CA VAL A 14 1.71 4.90 4.90
C VAL A 14 2.91 5.74 5.34
N VAL A 15 3.85 5.10 6.02
CA VAL A 15 5.11 5.74 6.36
C VAL A 15 6.15 5.21 5.39
N LEU A 16 6.70 6.12 4.61
CA LEU A 16 7.64 5.77 3.56
C LEU A 16 8.94 6.50 3.83
N ASP A 17 10.00 5.74 4.12
CA ASP A 17 11.29 6.29 4.49
C ASP A 17 11.18 7.36 5.57
N GLY A 18 10.36 7.09 6.57
CA GLY A 18 10.19 7.98 7.71
C GLY A 18 9.19 9.11 7.50
N ILE A 19 8.61 9.22 6.33
CA ILE A 19 7.66 10.29 6.01
C ILE A 19 6.26 9.71 5.95
N GLU A 20 5.35 10.30 6.71
CA GLU A 20 3.98 9.82 6.77
C GLU A 20 3.13 10.41 5.67
N HIS A 21 2.36 9.55 5.02
CA HIS A 21 1.44 9.94 3.96
C HIS A 21 0.06 9.41 4.28
N THR A 22 -0.98 10.17 3.93
CA THR A 22 -2.34 9.71 4.02
C THR A 22 -2.85 9.48 2.60
N VAL A 23 -3.34 8.28 2.36
CA VAL A 23 -3.84 7.89 1.04
C VAL A 23 -5.33 7.64 1.18
N ASN A 24 -6.12 8.44 0.49
CA ASN A 24 -7.58 8.36 0.54
C ASN A 24 -8.12 7.59 -0.65
N VAL A 25 -9.43 7.34 -0.64
CA VAL A 25 -10.08 6.60 -1.72
C VAL A 25 -9.77 7.22 -3.07
N GLY A 26 -9.35 6.39 -4.01
CA GLY A 26 -8.99 6.83 -5.36
C GLY A 26 -7.58 7.31 -5.50
N GLU A 27 -6.86 7.44 -4.39
CA GLU A 27 -5.46 7.87 -4.43
C GLU A 27 -4.53 6.68 -4.39
N SER A 28 -3.34 6.89 -4.90
CA SER A 28 -2.33 5.84 -4.95
C SER A 28 -1.03 6.33 -4.35
N ILE A 29 -0.25 5.40 -3.84
CA ILE A 29 1.11 5.69 -3.40
C ILE A 29 2.04 4.67 -4.04
N HIS A 30 3.19 5.16 -4.50
CA HIS A 30 4.21 4.32 -5.11
C HIS A 30 5.23 3.95 -4.03
N ILE A 31 5.50 2.67 -3.90
CA ILE A 31 6.50 2.17 -2.97
C ILE A 31 7.73 1.78 -3.77
N PRO A 32 8.79 2.60 -3.73
CA PRO A 32 9.98 2.30 -4.51
C PRO A 32 10.68 1.04 -4.02
N LEU A 33 11.45 0.45 -4.91
CA LEU A 33 12.28 -0.69 -4.56
C LEU A 33 13.20 -0.30 -3.40
N ARG A 34 13.26 -1.16 -2.39
CA ARG A 34 14.12 -0.99 -1.21
C ARG A 34 13.72 0.14 -0.27
N ALA A 35 12.60 0.78 -0.52
CA ALA A 35 12.13 1.79 0.42
C ALA A 35 11.66 1.11 1.70
N ARG A 36 11.91 1.76 2.83
CA ARG A 36 11.37 1.29 4.09
C ARG A 36 9.93 1.76 4.14
N HIS A 37 9.02 0.86 4.39
CA HIS A 37 7.61 1.24 4.41
C HIS A 37 6.84 0.51 5.48
N ARG A 38 5.80 1.16 5.95
CA ARG A 38 4.89 0.63 6.94
C ARG A 38 3.53 1.23 6.64
N ALA A 39 2.49 0.42 6.74
CA ALA A 39 1.13 0.88 6.50
C ALA A 39 0.25 0.51 7.67
N TRP A 40 -0.69 1.39 8.02
CA TRP A 40 -1.62 1.12 9.09
C TRP A 40 -2.87 1.95 8.91
N ASN A 41 -3.91 1.53 9.62
CA ASN A 41 -5.20 2.19 9.60
C ASN A 41 -5.38 2.92 10.91
N LYS A 42 -5.33 4.26 10.86
CA LYS A 42 -5.53 5.09 12.05
C LYS A 42 -7.00 5.32 12.37
N THR A 43 -7.89 4.88 11.49
CA THR A 43 -9.31 5.15 11.63
C THR A 43 -10.02 3.99 12.29
N THR A 44 -11.31 4.17 12.54
CA THR A 44 -12.14 3.12 13.11
C THR A 44 -12.97 2.40 12.04
N THR A 45 -12.73 2.69 10.78
CA THR A 45 -13.42 2.04 9.68
C THR A 45 -12.43 1.20 8.88
N PRO A 46 -12.89 0.14 8.22
CA PRO A 46 -11.99 -0.68 7.42
C PRO A 46 -11.34 0.08 6.30
N VAL A 47 -10.14 -0.33 5.93
CA VAL A 47 -9.48 0.20 4.75
C VAL A 47 -9.19 -0.97 3.80
N LYS A 48 -9.47 -0.73 2.53
CA LYS A 48 -9.15 -1.67 1.47
C LYS A 48 -8.28 -1.00 0.46
N PHE A 49 -7.25 -1.67 0.01
CA PHE A 49 -6.41 -1.15 -1.06
C PHE A 49 -5.93 -2.29 -1.93
N VAL A 50 -5.69 -1.94 -3.19
CA VAL A 50 -5.17 -2.87 -4.18
C VAL A 50 -3.68 -2.65 -4.26
N GLU A 51 -2.95 -3.73 -4.16
CA GLU A 51 -1.50 -3.69 -4.24
C GLU A 51 -1.09 -4.30 -5.57
N VAL A 52 -0.40 -3.51 -6.39
CA VAL A 52 0.12 -3.97 -7.66
C VAL A 52 1.63 -4.02 -7.56
N GLN A 53 2.17 -5.18 -7.81
CA GLN A 53 3.62 -5.37 -7.81
C GLN A 53 4.07 -5.58 -9.24
N THR A 54 5.05 -4.81 -9.67
CA THR A 54 5.55 -4.89 -11.04
C THR A 54 7.04 -5.20 -11.03
N GLY A 55 7.47 -5.86 -12.08
CA GLY A 55 8.88 -6.18 -12.24
C GLY A 55 9.11 -6.79 -13.60
N THR A 56 10.37 -6.90 -13.95
CA THR A 56 10.76 -7.48 -15.24
C THR A 56 11.31 -8.87 -15.08
N TYR A 57 11.00 -9.49 -13.99
CA TYR A 57 11.70 -10.67 -13.56
C TYR A 57 10.97 -11.93 -14.00
N PHE A 58 11.63 -12.74 -14.85
CA PHE A 58 11.15 -14.05 -15.26
C PHE A 58 9.74 -14.09 -15.80
N GLY A 59 9.27 -13.05 -16.41
CA GLY A 59 7.94 -13.04 -16.94
C GLY A 59 6.84 -12.92 -15.90
N GLU A 60 7.21 -12.69 -14.67
CA GLU A 60 6.28 -12.41 -13.58
C GLU A 60 5.99 -10.94 -13.60
N ASP A 61 5.11 -10.54 -14.46
CA ASP A 61 4.97 -9.12 -14.72
C ASP A 61 4.27 -8.38 -13.60
N ASP A 62 3.10 -8.85 -13.23
CA ASP A 62 2.30 -8.12 -12.27
C ASP A 62 1.65 -9.05 -11.27
N ILE A 63 1.67 -8.64 -10.03
CA ILE A 63 0.95 -9.32 -8.97
C ILE A 63 -0.03 -8.30 -8.40
N ILE A 64 -1.29 -8.69 -8.35
CA ILE A 64 -2.33 -7.83 -7.81
C ILE A 64 -2.88 -8.49 -6.56
N ARG A 65 -2.92 -7.73 -5.48
CA ARG A 65 -3.41 -8.23 -4.22
C ARG A 65 -4.33 -7.20 -3.59
N LEU A 66 -5.47 -7.66 -3.09
CA LEU A 66 -6.41 -6.80 -2.39
C LEU A 66 -6.19 -7.00 -0.90
N GLU A 67 -5.90 -5.90 -0.22
CA GLU A 67 -5.70 -5.89 1.22
C GLU A 67 -6.88 -5.25 1.90
N ASP A 68 -7.32 -5.84 3.00
CA ASP A 68 -8.45 -5.35 3.77
C ASP A 68 -8.01 -5.26 5.22
N ASP A 69 -7.72 -4.05 5.67
CA ASP A 69 -7.19 -3.81 7.01
C ASP A 69 -8.14 -2.99 7.85
N TYR A 70 -8.08 -3.24 9.15
CA TYR A 70 -8.92 -2.54 10.11
C TYR A 70 -8.12 -2.36 11.39
N GLU A 71 -7.69 -1.12 11.66
CA GLU A 71 -6.94 -0.77 12.87
C GLU A 71 -5.74 -1.68 13.11
N ARG A 72 -4.99 -1.92 12.07
CA ARG A 72 -3.85 -2.80 12.18
C ARG A 72 -2.63 -2.21 11.48
N THR A 73 -1.46 -2.42 12.07
CA THR A 73 -0.21 -2.00 11.48
C THR A 73 0.36 -3.11 10.62
N THR A 74 0.79 -2.75 9.42
CA THR A 74 1.40 -3.68 8.49
C THR A 74 2.78 -3.17 8.13
N THR A 75 3.78 -4.05 8.15
CA THR A 75 5.15 -3.73 7.77
C THR A 75 5.54 -4.62 6.61
N GLY A 76 6.01 -4.00 5.54
CA GLY A 76 6.38 -4.75 4.34
C GLY A 76 7.85 -4.84 4.10
#